data_0d44dc89a3a33808e356745db64c6be4
#
_entry.id   0d44dc89a3a33808e356745db64c6be4
#
_cell.length_a   1.000
_cell.length_b   1.000
_cell.length_c   1.000
_cell.angle_alpha   90.00
_cell.angle_beta   90.00
_cell.angle_gamma   90.00
#
_symmetry.space_group_name_H-M   'P 1'
#
loop_
_entity.id
_entity.type
_entity.pdbx_description
1 polymer ?
#
loop_
_entity_poly.entity_id
_entity_poly.type
_entity_poly.pdbx_seq_one_letter_code
_entity_poly.pdbx_strand_id
1 'polypeptide(L)'
;ATDGDPVFLALRGARSIDRPELAREKLAPAVTVYVRRGFDDLLAQADRLLDVDGAGHSCVLHTDREDRVRRLASEVDVCRAVVNQPGALGLAGVGNGLDATLCLGGGVWGGNQLDENLTFRHFLTSTRVARPTDDDAADGADPFAPHRDATRGDRWAG
;
A
#
# COMPACT_ATOMS: atom_id res chain seq x y z
N ALA A 1 33.24 7.91 23.17
CA ALA A 1 32.30 6.81 23.30
C ALA A 1 31.35 7.15 24.43
N THR A 2 30.11 7.45 24.10
CA THR A 2 29.04 7.66 25.07
C THR A 2 28.53 6.31 25.51
N ASP A 3 28.50 6.10 26.78
CA ASP A 3 28.12 4.89 27.46
C ASP A 3 26.63 4.55 27.14
N GLY A 4 26.37 3.48 26.41
CA GLY A 4 25.16 2.66 26.50
C GLY A 4 23.87 3.11 25.86
N ASP A 5 23.73 4.30 25.31
CA ASP A 5 22.47 4.71 24.65
C ASP A 5 22.38 4.23 23.20
N PRO A 6 21.22 3.76 22.73
CA PRO A 6 21.05 3.33 21.34
C PRO A 6 21.31 4.49 20.41
N VAL A 7 22.38 4.43 19.65
CA VAL A 7 22.72 5.46 18.66
C VAL A 7 21.87 5.26 17.44
N PHE A 8 20.95 6.17 17.19
CA PHE A 8 20.18 6.25 15.96
C PHE A 8 20.92 7.15 14.96
N LEU A 9 21.26 6.60 13.79
CA LEU A 9 21.98 7.33 12.76
C LEU A 9 20.99 7.92 11.75
N ALA A 10 20.87 9.24 11.70
CA ALA A 10 20.13 9.93 10.65
C ALA A 10 21.07 10.35 9.51
N LEU A 11 20.88 9.79 8.34
CA LEU A 11 21.64 10.15 7.13
C LEU A 11 20.86 11.22 6.37
N ARG A 12 21.43 12.41 6.20
CA ARG A 12 20.83 13.43 5.34
C ARG A 12 21.02 13.03 3.89
N GLY A 13 19.94 12.61 3.24
CA GLY A 13 19.91 12.27 1.83
C GLY A 13 20.25 13.49 0.96
N ALA A 14 20.96 13.24 -0.12
CA ALA A 14 21.18 14.21 -1.19
C ALA A 14 19.82 14.61 -1.80
N ARG A 15 19.77 15.67 -2.60
CA ARG A 15 18.54 16.10 -3.29
C ARG A 15 18.03 15.06 -4.30
N SER A 16 18.86 14.12 -4.69
CA SER A 16 18.59 13.05 -5.64
C SER A 16 18.65 11.70 -4.96
N ILE A 17 17.77 10.77 -5.37
CA ILE A 17 17.81 9.34 -5.03
C ILE A 17 18.83 8.56 -5.89
N ASP A 18 19.68 9.24 -6.64
CA ASP A 18 20.69 8.64 -7.53
C ASP A 18 21.77 7.83 -6.78
N ARG A 19 21.64 7.75 -5.46
CA ARG A 19 22.50 6.93 -4.60
C ARG A 19 21.71 5.76 -4.01
N PRO A 20 21.71 4.60 -4.66
CA PRO A 20 20.94 3.43 -4.22
C PRO A 20 21.21 3.03 -2.76
N GLU A 21 22.44 3.21 -2.29
CA GLU A 21 22.84 2.92 -0.92
C GLU A 21 22.12 3.79 0.14
N LEU A 22 21.61 4.98 -0.28
CA LEU A 22 20.82 5.86 0.58
C LEU A 22 19.30 5.63 0.41
N ALA A 23 18.87 5.15 -0.75
CA ALA A 23 17.48 4.94 -1.08
C ALA A 23 16.93 3.61 -0.53
N ARG A 24 17.74 2.56 -0.53
CA ARG A 24 17.34 1.22 -0.09
C ARG A 24 17.04 1.14 1.40
N GLU A 25 16.28 0.13 1.78
CA GLU A 25 16.03 -0.23 3.17
C GLU A 25 17.34 -0.47 3.93
N LYS A 26 17.38 -0.01 5.17
CA LYS A 26 18.51 -0.18 6.06
C LYS A 26 18.08 -1.02 7.26
N LEU A 27 18.32 -2.28 7.24
CA LEU A 27 18.02 -3.19 8.35
C LEU A 27 18.94 -2.93 9.56
N ALA A 28 18.95 -1.67 9.99
CA ALA A 28 19.80 -1.14 11.04
C ALA A 28 19.11 0.09 11.67
N PRO A 29 19.50 0.55 12.87
CA PRO A 29 18.99 1.78 13.48
C PRO A 29 19.48 3.03 12.72
N ALA A 30 19.17 3.11 11.44
CA ALA A 30 19.56 4.20 10.55
C ALA A 30 18.41 4.57 9.63
N VAL A 31 18.26 5.87 9.35
CA VAL A 31 17.24 6.39 8.43
C VAL A 31 17.87 7.41 7.49
N THR A 32 17.44 7.42 6.23
CA THR A 32 17.78 8.49 5.30
C THR A 32 16.69 9.55 5.31
N VAL A 33 17.06 10.81 5.51
CA VAL A 33 16.15 11.95 5.56
C VAL A 33 16.25 12.76 4.29
N TYR A 34 15.15 12.90 3.56
CA TYR A 34 15.01 13.74 2.39
C TYR A 34 14.11 14.94 2.71
N VAL A 35 14.60 16.15 2.49
CA VAL A 35 13.81 17.38 2.69
C VAL A 35 13.23 17.84 1.37
N ARG A 36 11.92 18.08 1.33
CA ARG A 36 11.19 18.55 0.15
C ARG A 36 10.43 19.85 0.47
N ARG A 37 10.16 20.65 -0.57
CA ARG A 37 9.55 21.98 -0.38
C ARG A 37 8.02 21.98 -0.39
N GLY A 38 7.39 20.91 -0.81
CA GLY A 38 5.94 20.80 -0.90
C GLY A 38 5.48 19.37 -0.83
N PHE A 39 4.18 19.19 -0.72
CA PHE A 39 3.58 17.87 -0.63
C PHE A 39 3.67 17.12 -1.95
N ASP A 40 3.59 17.80 -3.08
CA ASP A 40 3.77 17.20 -4.42
C ASP A 40 5.19 16.65 -4.59
N ASP A 41 6.20 17.43 -4.24
CA ASP A 41 7.60 16.97 -4.26
C ASP A 41 7.83 15.79 -3.31
N LEU A 42 7.10 15.75 -2.18
CA LEU A 42 7.19 14.67 -1.20
C LEU A 42 6.57 13.39 -1.76
N LEU A 43 5.38 13.45 -2.37
CA LEU A 43 4.72 12.29 -2.98
C LEU A 43 5.56 11.72 -4.12
N ALA A 44 6.02 12.57 -5.03
CA ALA A 44 6.89 12.15 -6.13
C ALA A 44 8.21 11.53 -5.64
N GLN A 45 8.72 11.99 -4.50
CA GLN A 45 9.92 11.37 -3.90
C GLN A 45 9.60 10.03 -3.26
N ALA A 46 8.44 9.89 -2.59
CA ALA A 46 8.01 8.63 -1.98
C ALA A 46 7.83 7.55 -3.05
N ASP A 47 7.14 7.88 -4.13
CA ASP A 47 6.91 6.99 -5.26
C ASP A 47 8.24 6.48 -5.86
N ARG A 48 9.15 7.38 -6.16
CA ARG A 48 10.50 7.02 -6.65
C ARG A 48 11.33 6.20 -5.66
N LEU A 49 11.13 6.34 -4.35
CA LEU A 49 11.80 5.49 -3.36
C LEU A 49 11.21 4.09 -3.35
N LEU A 50 9.90 3.96 -3.54
CA LEU A 50 9.24 2.66 -3.65
C LEU A 50 9.68 1.91 -4.92
N ASP A 51 9.94 2.60 -6.03
CA ASP A 51 10.51 2.00 -7.24
C ASP A 51 11.91 1.39 -6.99
N VAL A 52 12.67 1.95 -6.05
CA VAL A 52 13.99 1.43 -5.71
C VAL A 52 13.90 0.20 -4.82
N ASP A 53 12.98 0.25 -3.83
CA ASP A 53 12.84 -0.82 -2.83
C ASP A 53 11.53 -0.65 -2.05
N GLY A 54 10.72 -1.70 -1.99
CA GLY A 54 9.54 -1.73 -1.13
C GLY A 54 8.20 -1.38 -1.78
N ALA A 55 8.09 -1.39 -3.11
CA ALA A 55 6.80 -1.21 -3.79
C ALA A 55 5.71 -2.12 -3.21
N GLY A 56 4.54 -1.56 -2.99
CA GLY A 56 3.38 -2.26 -2.40
C GLY A 56 3.42 -2.43 -0.88
N HIS A 57 4.52 -2.16 -0.20
CA HIS A 57 4.60 -2.42 1.24
C HIS A 57 3.76 -1.43 2.06
N SER A 58 4.25 -0.25 2.33
CA SER A 58 3.57 0.71 3.19
C SER A 58 4.21 2.10 3.22
N CYS A 59 3.38 3.10 3.59
CA CYS A 59 3.84 4.44 3.96
C CYS A 59 3.27 4.88 5.30
N VAL A 60 3.98 5.76 5.98
CA VAL A 60 3.50 6.47 7.18
C VAL A 60 3.42 7.95 6.87
N LEU A 61 2.29 8.56 7.17
CA LEU A 61 2.06 9.99 6.96
C LEU A 61 1.66 10.66 8.28
N HIS A 62 2.42 11.66 8.69
CA HIS A 62 2.05 12.51 9.82
C HIS A 62 1.48 13.84 9.28
N THR A 63 0.19 14.04 9.46
CA THR A 63 -0.54 15.22 8.97
C THR A 63 -1.87 15.37 9.70
N ASP A 64 -2.36 16.60 9.79
CA ASP A 64 -3.72 16.97 10.20
C ASP A 64 -4.64 17.23 8.99
N ARG A 65 -4.13 17.08 7.76
CA ARG A 65 -4.83 17.39 6.53
C ARG A 65 -5.34 16.14 5.84
N GLU A 66 -6.65 15.96 5.84
CA GLU A 66 -7.34 14.82 5.23
C GLU A 66 -7.16 14.75 3.70
N ASP A 67 -7.04 15.90 3.02
CA ASP A 67 -6.75 15.93 1.59
C ASP A 67 -5.39 15.28 1.24
N ARG A 68 -4.40 15.42 2.12
CA ARG A 68 -3.10 14.76 1.96
C ARG A 68 -3.15 13.26 2.17
N VAL A 69 -3.98 12.81 3.12
CA VAL A 69 -4.20 11.37 3.36
C VAL A 69 -4.79 10.72 2.12
N ARG A 70 -5.85 11.33 1.55
CA ARG A 70 -6.49 10.84 0.32
C ARG A 70 -5.53 10.81 -0.86
N ARG A 71 -4.75 11.86 -1.03
CA ARG A 71 -3.76 11.93 -2.11
C ARG A 71 -2.68 10.87 -1.96
N LEU A 72 -2.13 10.67 -0.77
CA LEU A 72 -1.18 9.58 -0.54
C LEU A 72 -1.77 8.23 -0.95
N ALA A 73 -3.00 7.93 -0.50
CA ALA A 73 -3.66 6.67 -0.78
C ALA A 73 -4.02 6.44 -2.26
N SER A 74 -4.14 7.51 -3.06
CA SER A 74 -4.50 7.43 -4.48
C SER A 74 -3.32 7.58 -5.44
N GLU A 75 -2.20 8.13 -4.98
CA GLU A 75 -1.07 8.50 -5.85
C GLU A 75 0.20 7.66 -5.56
N VAL A 76 0.21 6.86 -4.48
CA VAL A 76 1.40 6.09 -4.08
C VAL A 76 1.06 4.61 -3.98
N ASP A 77 1.84 3.77 -4.63
CA ASP A 77 1.63 2.33 -4.77
C ASP A 77 2.02 1.56 -3.50
N VAL A 78 1.16 1.65 -2.48
CA VAL A 78 1.30 0.93 -1.20
C VAL A 78 -0.01 0.31 -0.76
N CYS A 79 0.05 -0.88 -0.19
CA CYS A 79 -1.14 -1.55 0.36
C CYS A 79 -1.59 -0.96 1.70
N ARG A 80 -0.74 -0.19 2.36
CA ARG A 80 -1.05 0.40 3.68
C ARG A 80 -0.52 1.80 3.82
N ALA A 81 -1.40 2.72 4.17
CA ALA A 81 -1.06 4.06 4.61
C ALA A 81 -1.40 4.20 6.11
N VAL A 82 -0.41 4.32 6.96
CA VAL A 82 -0.58 4.55 8.40
C VAL A 82 -0.51 6.04 8.68
N VAL A 83 -1.52 6.57 9.36
CA VAL A 83 -1.64 8.01 9.63
C VAL A 83 -1.46 8.30 11.10
N ASN A 84 -0.53 9.21 11.42
CA ASN A 84 -0.27 9.72 12.77
C ASN A 84 0.02 8.63 13.83
N GLN A 85 0.63 7.52 13.41
CA GLN A 85 1.03 6.43 14.27
C GLN A 85 2.50 6.04 14.01
N PRO A 86 3.18 5.42 14.97
CA PRO A 86 4.47 4.77 14.73
C PRO A 86 4.32 3.65 13.70
N GLY A 87 5.17 3.63 12.67
CA GLY A 87 5.04 2.72 11.54
C GLY A 87 4.94 1.24 11.94
N ALA A 88 5.90 0.76 12.72
CA ALA A 88 5.94 -0.66 13.11
C ALA A 88 4.66 -1.12 13.85
N LEU A 89 4.17 -0.32 14.80
CA LEU A 89 2.96 -0.64 15.56
C LEU A 89 1.70 -0.50 14.69
N GLY A 90 1.60 0.58 13.93
CA GLY A 90 0.45 0.82 13.04
C GLY A 90 0.32 -0.26 11.97
N LEU A 91 1.41 -0.66 11.34
CA LEU A 91 1.42 -1.72 10.34
C LEU A 91 1.06 -3.09 10.93
N ALA A 92 1.49 -3.36 12.15
CA ALA A 92 1.11 -4.57 12.87
C ALA A 92 -0.35 -4.60 13.36
N GLY A 93 -1.16 -3.59 13.05
CA GLY A 93 -2.56 -3.53 13.46
C GLY A 93 -2.79 -3.09 14.90
N VAL A 94 -1.79 -2.50 15.56
CA VAL A 94 -1.93 -2.05 16.96
C VAL A 94 -2.60 -0.69 16.99
N GLY A 95 -3.78 -0.61 17.60
CA GLY A 95 -4.50 0.64 17.82
C GLY A 95 -5.18 1.23 16.57
N ASN A 96 -5.44 0.42 15.56
CA ASN A 96 -6.19 0.78 14.35
C ASN A 96 -7.05 -0.40 13.86
N GLY A 97 -7.63 -0.30 12.67
CA GLY A 97 -8.53 -1.29 12.09
C GLY A 97 -7.86 -2.40 11.27
N LEU A 98 -6.52 -2.45 11.19
CA LEU A 98 -5.84 -3.53 10.49
C LEU A 98 -5.80 -4.80 11.35
N ASP A 99 -5.81 -5.96 10.72
CA ASP A 99 -5.62 -7.22 11.42
C ASP A 99 -4.23 -7.30 12.08
N ALA A 100 -4.19 -7.84 13.30
CA ALA A 100 -2.96 -7.92 14.08
C ALA A 100 -2.04 -9.02 13.55
N THR A 101 -0.89 -8.63 12.98
CA THR A 101 0.13 -9.55 12.45
C THR A 101 1.45 -8.83 12.17
N LEU A 102 2.53 -9.58 12.07
CA LEU A 102 3.83 -9.10 11.55
C LEU A 102 4.09 -9.55 10.10
N CYS A 103 3.14 -10.29 9.49
CA CYS A 103 3.26 -10.74 8.11
C CYS A 103 2.37 -9.87 7.22
N LEU A 104 2.99 -9.12 6.33
CA LEU A 104 2.33 -8.12 5.50
C LEU A 104 2.47 -8.50 4.02
N GLY A 105 1.36 -8.48 3.28
CA GLY A 105 1.39 -8.61 1.83
C GLY A 105 1.69 -7.26 1.15
N GLY A 106 2.27 -7.30 -0.03
CA GLY A 106 2.57 -6.10 -0.85
C GLY A 106 1.67 -5.96 -2.08
N GLY A 107 0.67 -6.85 -2.22
CA GLY A 107 -0.25 -6.85 -3.35
C GLY A 107 0.45 -6.98 -4.71
N VAL A 108 -0.25 -6.59 -5.75
CA VAL A 108 0.26 -6.64 -7.13
C VAL A 108 1.50 -5.76 -7.32
N TRP A 109 1.59 -4.63 -6.62
CA TRP A 109 2.76 -3.74 -6.65
C TRP A 109 4.01 -4.42 -6.07
N GLY A 110 3.84 -5.25 -5.03
CA GLY A 110 4.90 -6.06 -4.43
C GLY A 110 5.09 -7.43 -5.10
N GLY A 111 4.44 -7.69 -6.22
CA GLY A 111 4.55 -8.95 -6.96
C GLY A 111 3.86 -10.15 -6.30
N ASN A 112 2.88 -9.94 -5.44
CA ASN A 112 2.09 -11.00 -4.81
C ASN A 112 0.59 -10.67 -4.82
N GLN A 113 -0.25 -11.62 -4.41
CA GLN A 113 -1.71 -11.47 -4.44
C GLN A 113 -2.30 -10.99 -3.11
N LEU A 114 -1.51 -10.98 -2.04
CA LEU A 114 -1.96 -10.57 -0.73
C LEU A 114 -1.66 -9.08 -0.53
N ASP A 115 -2.69 -8.26 -0.44
CA ASP A 115 -2.62 -6.80 -0.24
C ASP A 115 -2.99 -6.36 1.18
N GLU A 116 -3.26 -7.31 2.06
CA GLU A 116 -3.65 -7.07 3.45
C GLU A 116 -2.71 -7.76 4.47
N ASN A 117 -3.01 -7.58 5.73
CA ASN A 117 -2.32 -8.22 6.84
C ASN A 117 -2.65 -9.70 6.88
N LEU A 118 -1.65 -10.57 6.84
CA LEU A 118 -1.82 -12.01 6.79
C LEU A 118 -2.40 -12.54 8.10
N THR A 119 -3.53 -13.25 8.01
CA THR A 119 -4.19 -13.90 9.14
C THR A 119 -4.45 -15.38 8.83
N PHE A 120 -4.94 -16.12 9.83
CA PHE A 120 -5.32 -17.53 9.64
C PHE A 120 -6.39 -17.73 8.55
N ARG A 121 -7.21 -16.72 8.27
CA ARG A 121 -8.26 -16.78 7.24
C ARG A 121 -7.70 -17.03 5.84
N HIS A 122 -6.50 -16.56 5.56
CA HIS A 122 -5.82 -16.77 4.28
C HIS A 122 -5.38 -18.22 4.04
N PHE A 123 -5.34 -19.03 5.09
CA PHE A 123 -5.01 -20.46 5.03
C PHE A 123 -6.25 -21.35 5.03
N LEU A 124 -7.46 -20.76 5.12
CA LEU A 124 -8.71 -21.50 5.11
C LEU A 124 -9.28 -21.58 3.69
N THR A 125 -9.73 -22.77 3.32
CA THR A 125 -10.55 -22.96 2.13
C THR A 125 -12.03 -22.98 2.54
N SER A 126 -12.84 -22.14 1.87
CA SER A 126 -14.28 -22.08 2.14
C SER A 126 -15.08 -22.38 0.87
N THR A 127 -16.18 -23.10 1.02
CA THR A 127 -17.16 -23.32 -0.04
C THR A 127 -18.28 -22.27 0.10
N ARG A 128 -18.51 -21.50 -0.94
CA ARG A 128 -19.63 -20.55 -1.00
C ARG A 128 -20.82 -21.23 -1.65
N VAL A 129 -21.97 -21.22 -0.95
CA VAL A 129 -23.25 -21.69 -1.50
C VAL A 129 -24.08 -20.46 -1.87
N ALA A 130 -24.28 -20.26 -3.16
CA ALA A 130 -25.15 -19.20 -3.67
C ALA A 130 -26.55 -19.78 -3.98
N ARG A 131 -27.57 -18.99 -3.67
CA ARG A 131 -28.96 -19.25 -4.04
C ARG A 131 -29.51 -18.02 -4.74
N PRO A 132 -30.44 -18.16 -5.71
CA PRO A 132 -31.13 -17.01 -6.26
C PRO A 132 -31.80 -16.20 -5.14
N THR A 133 -31.75 -14.88 -5.28
CA THR A 133 -32.56 -13.98 -4.45
C THR A 133 -33.88 -13.73 -5.18
N ASP A 134 -34.96 -13.57 -4.43
CA ASP A 134 -36.31 -13.37 -5.02
C ASP A 134 -36.39 -12.08 -5.85
N ASP A 135 -35.53 -11.11 -5.58
CA ASP A 135 -35.48 -9.84 -6.32
C ASP A 135 -34.89 -9.96 -7.73
N ASP A 136 -34.00 -10.91 -7.98
CA ASP A 136 -33.35 -11.11 -9.28
C ASP A 136 -34.16 -12.03 -10.22
N ALA A 137 -35.17 -12.74 -9.70
CA ALA A 137 -36.01 -13.63 -10.48
C ALA A 137 -37.07 -12.91 -11.34
N ALA A 138 -37.26 -11.60 -11.11
CA ALA A 138 -38.45 -10.91 -11.60
C ALA A 138 -38.35 -10.36 -13.02
N ASP A 139 -37.18 -10.16 -13.62
CA ASP A 139 -37.14 -9.29 -14.80
C ASP A 139 -36.53 -9.89 -16.07
N GLY A 140 -35.96 -11.07 -16.05
CA GLY A 140 -35.30 -11.63 -17.26
C GLY A 140 -34.26 -10.69 -17.88
N ALA A 141 -33.89 -9.66 -17.17
CA ALA A 141 -32.89 -8.69 -17.59
C ALA A 141 -31.51 -9.37 -17.59
N ASP A 142 -30.85 -9.35 -18.72
CA ASP A 142 -29.48 -9.86 -18.84
C ASP A 142 -28.54 -8.93 -18.02
N PRO A 143 -27.94 -9.40 -16.91
CA PRO A 143 -27.05 -8.58 -16.09
C PRO A 143 -25.80 -8.11 -16.83
N PHE A 144 -25.50 -8.70 -17.98
CA PHE A 144 -24.38 -8.33 -18.83
C PHE A 144 -24.77 -7.40 -19.98
N ALA A 145 -26.04 -7.09 -20.17
CA ALA A 145 -26.51 -6.19 -21.24
C ALA A 145 -25.74 -4.85 -21.26
N PRO A 146 -25.52 -4.15 -20.13
CA PRO A 146 -24.74 -2.92 -20.13
C PRO A 146 -23.30 -3.07 -20.58
N HIS A 147 -22.73 -4.27 -20.46
CA HIS A 147 -21.34 -4.54 -20.80
C HIS A 147 -21.17 -5.08 -22.23
N ARG A 148 -22.21 -5.61 -22.83
CA ARG A 148 -22.14 -6.15 -24.20
C ARG A 148 -22.00 -5.05 -25.26
N ASP A 149 -22.59 -3.89 -25.03
CA ASP A 149 -22.49 -2.77 -25.96
C ASP A 149 -21.13 -2.07 -25.90
N ALA A 150 -20.43 -2.15 -24.79
CA ALA A 150 -19.09 -1.56 -24.61
C ALA A 150 -17.96 -2.39 -25.26
N THR A 151 -18.20 -3.68 -25.56
CA THR A 151 -17.18 -4.61 -26.08
C THR A 151 -17.36 -5.00 -27.53
N ARG A 152 -18.36 -4.44 -28.22
CA ARG A 152 -18.58 -4.67 -29.66
C ARG A 152 -17.66 -3.82 -30.54
N GLY A 153 -16.38 -3.84 -30.24
CA GLY A 153 -15.31 -3.53 -31.18
C GLY A 153 -14.61 -4.83 -31.51
N ASP A 154 -14.79 -5.27 -32.71
CA ASP A 154 -14.21 -6.35 -33.54
C ASP A 154 -12.88 -7.00 -33.12
N ARG A 155 -12.74 -7.51 -31.91
CA ARG A 155 -11.47 -8.10 -31.47
C ARG A 155 -11.43 -9.63 -31.41
N TRP A 156 -12.49 -10.32 -31.86
CA TRP A 156 -12.54 -11.79 -31.89
C TRP A 156 -13.08 -12.37 -33.22
N ALA A 157 -12.80 -11.68 -34.36
CA ALA A 157 -12.93 -12.25 -35.69
C ALA A 157 -11.52 -12.53 -36.20
N GLY A 158 -11.01 -13.72 -35.93
CA GLY A 158 -9.75 -14.24 -36.40
C GLY A 158 -9.57 -15.67 -35.97
#